data_583b497becf330e1deff194c0e2c68ec
#
_entry.id   583b497becf330e1deff194c0e2c68ec
#
_cell.length_a   1.000
_cell.length_b   1.000
_cell.length_c   1.000
_cell.angle_alpha   90.00
_cell.angle_beta   90.00
_cell.angle_gamma   90.00
#
_symmetry.space_group_name_H-M   'P 1'
#
loop_
_entity.id
_entity.type
_entity.pdbx_description
1 polymer ?
#
loop_
_entity_poly.entity_id
_entity_poly.type
_entity_poly.pdbx_seq_one_letter_code
_entity_poly.pdbx_strand_id
1 'polypeptide(L)'
;MRVRLRMAIACPAEGVDVKRLPGLGQEIASGRASPNRTVEWWNGGEWPSWPIESDREETRMAIDPNAVGATTEPMLFDWTDRDTLLYALGVGAGTEDLSFTTENSHDITQQVLPTYAVICCPAFGAAGKVGSFNWAMLLHGSQGVRLHAPLPAAGKLSVVTEVADIQDKGAGKNAIIMLRARGSDPDTGALVAETLTTLVIRGEGGFGGEPGQRPVAPEIPDREPDARVALPTREDQPLIYRLSGDRNPLHSDPWFAKELAGFPKPIMHGLCTYGFSGRALVAELGNGEAGAVTSIDARFTKPVFPGETLTTSIWRTEPGKAVFRTEASGASGPDGSDARLVLEDGAVEYRT
;
A
#
# COMPACT_ATOMS: atom_id res chain seq x y z
N MET A 1 -15.54 16.48 -10.09
CA MET A 1 -14.72 15.67 -11.01
C MET A 1 -14.17 14.51 -10.18
N ARG A 2 -14.74 13.30 -10.31
CA ARG A 2 -14.33 12.14 -9.51
C ARG A 2 -13.05 11.55 -10.08
N VAL A 3 -11.94 11.71 -9.40
CA VAL A 3 -10.66 11.12 -9.81
C VAL A 3 -10.41 9.89 -8.93
N ARG A 4 -10.60 8.69 -9.50
CA ARG A 4 -10.04 7.47 -8.91
C ARG A 4 -8.58 7.43 -9.31
N LEU A 5 -7.68 7.63 -8.35
CA LEU A 5 -6.24 7.49 -8.57
C LEU A 5 -5.94 6.01 -8.86
N ARG A 6 -5.78 5.66 -10.13
CA ARG A 6 -5.22 4.37 -10.52
C ARG A 6 -3.71 4.53 -10.55
N MET A 7 -3.01 3.91 -9.61
CA MET A 7 -1.58 3.70 -9.72
C MET A 7 -1.31 2.78 -10.91
N ALA A 8 -1.02 3.37 -12.05
CA ALA A 8 -0.49 2.66 -13.20
C ALA A 8 1.03 2.84 -13.22
N ILE A 9 1.76 1.84 -12.77
CA ILE A 9 3.19 1.75 -13.09
C ILE A 9 3.26 1.28 -14.54
N ALA A 10 3.73 2.17 -15.43
CA ALA A 10 3.88 1.90 -16.85
C ALA A 10 4.93 0.81 -17.09
N CYS A 11 4.57 -0.21 -17.85
CA CYS A 11 5.47 -1.21 -18.38
C CYS A 11 5.69 -0.94 -19.87
N PRO A 12 6.92 -0.90 -20.40
CA PRO A 12 7.18 -0.87 -21.82
C PRO A 12 6.98 -2.27 -22.41
N ALA A 13 5.98 -2.45 -23.26
CA ALA A 13 5.85 -3.64 -24.10
C ALA A 13 6.05 -3.23 -25.56
N GLU A 14 7.20 -3.54 -26.13
CA GLU A 14 7.37 -3.59 -27.58
C GLU A 14 7.10 -5.01 -28.09
N GLY A 15 6.29 -5.09 -29.14
CA GLY A 15 6.31 -6.16 -30.12
C GLY A 15 5.46 -7.40 -29.86
N VAL A 16 4.14 -7.27 -29.70
CA VAL A 16 3.23 -8.39 -29.94
C VAL A 16 2.22 -8.05 -31.01
N ASP A 17 2.38 -8.69 -32.18
CA ASP A 17 1.41 -8.60 -33.30
C ASP A 17 0.12 -9.35 -32.95
N VAL A 18 -0.91 -8.60 -32.58
CA VAL A 18 -2.22 -9.11 -32.11
C VAL A 18 -3.05 -9.75 -33.25
N LYS A 19 -2.52 -9.86 -34.46
CA LYS A 19 -3.24 -10.41 -35.63
C LYS A 19 -3.22 -11.92 -35.77
N ARG A 20 -2.71 -12.69 -34.81
CA ARG A 20 -2.66 -14.17 -34.87
C ARG A 20 -3.24 -14.85 -33.65
N LEU A 21 -4.53 -14.61 -33.35
CA LEU A 21 -5.31 -15.51 -32.51
C LEU A 21 -6.59 -15.90 -33.23
N PRO A 22 -6.78 -17.15 -33.66
CA PRO A 22 -8.03 -17.62 -34.26
C PRO A 22 -9.05 -17.91 -33.16
N GLY A 23 -10.21 -17.26 -33.18
CA GLY A 23 -11.38 -17.69 -32.43
C GLY A 23 -12.23 -16.64 -31.69
N LEU A 24 -12.06 -15.33 -31.88
CA LEU A 24 -12.88 -14.33 -31.18
C LEU A 24 -13.52 -13.29 -32.12
N GLY A 25 -14.08 -13.73 -33.21
CA GLY A 25 -14.67 -12.87 -34.22
C GLY A 25 -16.08 -13.21 -34.65
N GLN A 26 -17.01 -13.51 -33.72
CA GLN A 26 -18.45 -13.60 -34.03
C GLN A 26 -19.28 -13.67 -32.76
N GLU A 27 -19.58 -12.52 -32.13
CA GLU A 27 -20.77 -12.35 -31.25
C GLU A 27 -20.89 -10.91 -30.71
N ILE A 28 -20.74 -9.89 -31.58
CA ILE A 28 -21.20 -8.53 -31.24
C ILE A 28 -22.02 -8.00 -32.41
N ALA A 29 -23.17 -8.60 -32.62
CA ALA A 29 -24.20 -8.06 -33.50
C ALA A 29 -25.60 -8.56 -33.06
N SER A 30 -26.09 -8.11 -31.93
CA SER A 30 -27.52 -8.00 -31.66
C SER A 30 -27.74 -7.11 -30.43
N GLY A 31 -28.08 -5.85 -30.71
CA GLY A 31 -28.39 -4.87 -29.67
C GLY A 31 -29.70 -5.17 -28.95
N ARG A 32 -29.65 -5.08 -27.63
CA ARG A 32 -30.70 -4.57 -26.72
C ARG A 32 -30.06 -4.20 -25.39
N ALA A 33 -29.67 -2.94 -25.25
CA ALA A 33 -29.27 -2.39 -23.96
C ALA A 33 -30.38 -1.47 -23.44
N SER A 34 -30.81 -1.71 -22.22
CA SER A 34 -31.67 -0.84 -21.41
C SER A 34 -30.88 0.41 -20.94
N PRO A 35 -31.49 1.61 -20.93
CA PRO A 35 -30.78 2.83 -20.59
C PRO A 35 -30.81 3.05 -19.08
N ASN A 36 -29.67 3.01 -18.43
CA ASN A 36 -29.23 3.72 -17.21
C ASN A 36 -28.20 2.91 -16.43
N ARG A 37 -26.99 2.88 -16.96
CA ARG A 37 -25.72 2.78 -16.22
C ARG A 37 -24.60 3.09 -17.19
N THR A 38 -24.19 4.34 -17.24
CA THR A 38 -22.92 4.70 -17.88
C THR A 38 -21.76 4.21 -17.05
N VAL A 39 -21.34 2.99 -17.33
CA VAL A 39 -19.98 2.56 -17.02
C VAL A 39 -19.15 3.08 -18.20
N GLU A 40 -18.54 4.24 -18.07
CA GLU A 40 -17.56 4.69 -19.05
C GLU A 40 -16.35 3.76 -19.01
N TRP A 41 -16.36 2.79 -19.90
CA TRP A 41 -15.16 2.07 -20.29
C TRP A 41 -14.23 3.04 -21.01
N TRP A 42 -12.98 3.09 -20.57
CA TRP A 42 -11.92 3.84 -21.23
C TRP A 42 -11.89 3.52 -22.71
N ASN A 43 -12.27 4.49 -23.55
CA ASN A 43 -12.16 4.43 -25.00
C ASN A 43 -10.69 4.56 -25.37
N GLY A 44 -10.12 3.51 -25.98
CA GLY A 44 -8.77 3.34 -26.46
C GLY A 44 -8.13 4.55 -27.13
N GLY A 45 -7.66 5.49 -26.33
CA GLY A 45 -6.65 6.43 -26.72
C GLY A 45 -5.30 5.72 -26.68
N GLU A 46 -4.49 5.93 -27.68
CA GLU A 46 -3.13 5.42 -27.77
C GLU A 46 -2.38 5.76 -26.47
N TRP A 47 -1.73 4.76 -25.88
CA TRP A 47 -0.75 4.99 -24.85
C TRP A 47 0.30 5.93 -25.42
N PRO A 48 0.70 7.00 -24.73
CA PRO A 48 1.82 7.79 -25.17
C PRO A 48 3.00 6.84 -25.39
N SER A 49 3.43 6.70 -26.63
CA SER A 49 4.65 6.01 -26.98
C SER A 49 5.80 6.70 -26.25
N TRP A 50 6.42 5.99 -25.32
CA TRP A 50 7.61 6.47 -24.67
C TRP A 50 8.75 6.41 -25.69
N PRO A 51 9.39 7.53 -26.06
CA PRO A 51 10.51 7.49 -26.98
C PRO A 51 11.71 6.82 -26.30
N ILE A 52 12.11 5.65 -26.79
CA ILE A 52 13.47 5.15 -26.60
C ILE A 52 14.33 5.91 -27.62
N GLU A 53 14.73 7.11 -27.33
CA GLU A 53 15.83 7.76 -28.02
C GLU A 53 17.07 7.69 -27.14
N SER A 54 18.00 6.83 -27.56
CA SER A 54 19.41 6.95 -27.27
C SER A 54 19.92 8.28 -27.85
N ASP A 55 20.73 9.00 -27.08
CA ASP A 55 21.45 10.22 -27.43
C ASP A 55 20.62 11.54 -27.46
N ARG A 56 20.24 11.99 -26.28
CA ARG A 56 20.29 13.40 -25.90
C ARG A 56 20.63 13.45 -24.42
N GLU A 57 21.71 14.16 -24.06
CA GLU A 57 21.88 14.85 -22.78
C GLU A 57 20.80 15.95 -22.68
N GLU A 58 19.54 15.58 -22.70
CA GLU A 58 18.49 16.43 -22.16
C GLU A 58 18.64 16.41 -20.66
N THR A 59 18.71 17.57 -20.08
CA THR A 59 18.69 17.84 -18.64
C THR A 59 17.58 16.97 -18.03
N ARG A 60 17.94 15.75 -17.61
CA ARG A 60 17.07 14.84 -16.88
C ARG A 60 16.65 15.61 -15.64
N MET A 61 15.41 16.09 -15.59
CA MET A 61 14.91 16.74 -14.38
C MET A 61 15.03 15.70 -13.27
N ALA A 62 16.07 15.85 -12.46
CA ALA A 62 16.32 15.00 -11.31
C ALA A 62 15.24 15.23 -10.25
N ILE A 63 15.28 14.45 -9.20
CA ILE A 63 14.53 14.73 -7.99
C ILE A 63 14.88 16.15 -7.51
N ASP A 64 13.87 16.99 -7.30
CA ASP A 64 14.03 18.35 -6.83
C ASP A 64 14.03 18.39 -5.29
N PRO A 65 15.17 18.65 -4.64
CA PRO A 65 15.23 18.76 -3.18
C PRO A 65 14.42 19.93 -2.62
N ASN A 66 14.09 20.94 -3.45
CA ASN A 66 13.29 22.09 -3.03
C ASN A 66 11.79 21.79 -3.01
N ALA A 67 11.37 20.61 -3.45
CA ALA A 67 9.98 20.21 -3.42
C ALA A 67 9.46 19.86 -2.00
N VAL A 68 10.33 19.84 -0.99
CA VAL A 68 9.90 19.66 0.41
C VAL A 68 8.92 20.75 0.81
N GLY A 69 7.78 20.36 1.38
CA GLY A 69 6.67 21.24 1.72
C GLY A 69 5.66 21.47 0.57
N ALA A 70 5.93 20.96 -0.65
CA ALA A 70 4.96 21.04 -1.73
C ALA A 70 3.74 20.18 -1.42
N THR A 71 2.54 20.74 -1.62
CA THR A 71 1.26 20.08 -1.34
C THR A 71 0.43 19.92 -2.60
N THR A 72 -0.54 19.00 -2.56
CA THR A 72 -1.59 18.90 -3.57
C THR A 72 -2.78 19.76 -3.21
N GLU A 73 -3.62 20.06 -4.19
CA GLU A 73 -5.00 20.48 -3.90
C GLU A 73 -5.74 19.36 -3.16
N PRO A 74 -6.75 19.71 -2.33
CA PRO A 74 -7.57 18.72 -1.66
C PRO A 74 -8.26 17.78 -2.66
N MET A 75 -8.17 16.48 -2.42
CA MET A 75 -8.85 15.45 -3.20
C MET A 75 -9.86 14.72 -2.33
N LEU A 76 -11.08 14.51 -2.86
CA LEU A 76 -12.12 13.78 -2.16
C LEU A 76 -11.98 12.28 -2.42
N PHE A 77 -11.83 11.51 -1.35
CA PHE A 77 -11.89 10.06 -1.33
C PHE A 77 -13.18 9.62 -0.64
N ASP A 78 -14.03 8.88 -1.34
CA ASP A 78 -15.26 8.30 -0.82
C ASP A 78 -15.18 6.77 -0.89
N TRP A 79 -15.77 6.11 0.09
CA TRP A 79 -15.86 4.65 0.16
C TRP A 79 -17.21 4.21 0.71
N THR A 80 -17.56 2.97 0.42
CA THR A 80 -18.74 2.30 0.91
C THR A 80 -18.35 1.19 1.90
N ASP A 81 -19.33 0.62 2.60
CA ASP A 81 -19.18 -0.58 3.42
C ASP A 81 -18.54 -1.74 2.63
N ARG A 82 -18.95 -1.92 1.37
CA ARG A 82 -18.37 -2.93 0.48
C ARG A 82 -16.85 -2.75 0.32
N ASP A 83 -16.35 -1.52 0.24
CA ASP A 83 -14.91 -1.26 0.05
C ASP A 83 -14.12 -1.65 1.31
N THR A 84 -14.65 -1.40 2.50
CA THR A 84 -14.03 -1.78 3.77
C THR A 84 -14.09 -3.29 4.03
N LEU A 85 -15.20 -3.95 3.68
CA LEU A 85 -15.33 -5.42 3.71
C LEU A 85 -14.34 -6.08 2.74
N LEU A 86 -14.24 -5.56 1.50
CA LEU A 86 -13.29 -6.06 0.50
C LEU A 86 -11.83 -5.90 0.97
N TYR A 87 -11.50 -4.76 1.59
CA TYR A 87 -10.17 -4.56 2.17
C TYR A 87 -9.88 -5.58 3.28
N ALA A 88 -10.83 -5.79 4.18
CA ALA A 88 -10.67 -6.76 5.26
C ALA A 88 -10.39 -8.17 4.73
N LEU A 89 -11.16 -8.64 3.74
CA LEU A 89 -10.90 -9.88 3.03
C LEU A 89 -9.52 -9.87 2.34
N GLY A 90 -9.16 -8.72 1.75
CA GLY A 90 -7.87 -8.48 1.10
C GLY A 90 -6.68 -8.63 2.04
N VAL A 91 -6.83 -8.34 3.32
CA VAL A 91 -5.82 -8.53 4.37
C VAL A 91 -6.08 -9.75 5.24
N GLY A 92 -6.82 -10.74 4.70
CA GLY A 92 -6.97 -12.07 5.23
C GLY A 92 -8.00 -12.23 6.35
N ALA A 93 -8.89 -11.26 6.58
CA ALA A 93 -10.05 -11.48 7.45
C ALA A 93 -10.97 -12.56 6.86
N GLY A 94 -11.61 -13.32 7.69
CA GLY A 94 -12.41 -14.47 7.29
C GLY A 94 -13.71 -14.63 8.09
N THR A 95 -14.17 -15.88 8.18
CA THR A 95 -15.44 -16.24 8.85
C THR A 95 -15.40 -16.02 10.35
N GLU A 96 -14.21 -15.95 10.95
CA GLU A 96 -14.04 -15.68 12.37
C GLU A 96 -14.01 -14.17 12.69
N ASP A 97 -13.93 -13.32 11.66
CA ASP A 97 -13.77 -11.88 11.78
C ASP A 97 -15.04 -11.13 11.34
N LEU A 98 -16.23 -11.56 11.79
CA LEU A 98 -17.51 -11.05 11.29
C LEU A 98 -17.70 -9.56 11.44
N SER A 99 -17.09 -8.92 12.45
CA SER A 99 -17.09 -7.46 12.61
C SER A 99 -16.36 -6.71 11.49
N PHE A 100 -15.50 -7.39 10.72
CA PHE A 100 -14.76 -6.81 9.60
C PHE A 100 -15.24 -7.34 8.24
N THR A 101 -16.02 -8.42 8.22
CA THR A 101 -16.35 -9.15 6.98
C THR A 101 -17.83 -9.16 6.65
N THR A 102 -18.69 -8.67 7.56
CA THR A 102 -20.13 -8.60 7.35
C THR A 102 -20.72 -7.28 7.87
N GLU A 103 -21.77 -6.80 7.23
CA GLU A 103 -22.51 -5.60 7.60
C GLU A 103 -23.84 -5.90 8.34
N ASN A 104 -24.24 -7.18 8.41
CA ASN A 104 -25.58 -7.58 8.87
C ASN A 104 -25.59 -8.83 9.74
N SER A 105 -24.48 -9.17 10.39
CA SER A 105 -24.43 -10.27 11.35
C SER A 105 -25.18 -9.93 12.64
N HIS A 106 -25.85 -10.92 13.23
CA HIS A 106 -26.65 -10.75 14.44
C HIS A 106 -25.79 -10.24 15.61
N ASP A 107 -26.19 -9.14 16.21
CA ASP A 107 -25.52 -8.47 17.35
C ASP A 107 -24.04 -8.08 17.11
N ILE A 108 -23.61 -7.99 15.85
CA ILE A 108 -22.27 -7.57 15.46
C ILE A 108 -22.35 -6.28 14.65
N THR A 109 -21.67 -5.24 15.11
CA THR A 109 -21.52 -4.00 14.37
C THR A 109 -20.29 -4.08 13.49
N GLN A 110 -20.42 -3.69 12.22
CA GLN A 110 -19.29 -3.60 11.31
C GLN A 110 -18.27 -2.59 11.81
N GLN A 111 -17.00 -2.99 11.81
CA GLN A 111 -15.85 -2.17 12.13
C GLN A 111 -14.92 -2.04 10.90
N VAL A 112 -14.06 -1.05 10.93
CA VAL A 112 -13.06 -0.82 9.88
C VAL A 112 -11.66 -0.93 10.46
N LEU A 113 -10.81 -1.76 9.83
CA LEU A 113 -9.43 -1.92 10.24
C LEU A 113 -8.67 -0.58 10.15
N PRO A 114 -7.86 -0.19 11.16
CA PRO A 114 -7.09 1.06 11.15
C PRO A 114 -6.22 1.22 9.90
N THR A 115 -5.69 0.12 9.42
CA THR A 115 -4.84 0.07 8.23
C THR A 115 -5.57 0.37 6.91
N TYR A 116 -6.93 0.42 6.90
CA TYR A 116 -7.70 0.91 5.76
C TYR A 116 -7.37 2.38 5.43
N ALA A 117 -6.80 3.12 6.38
CA ALA A 117 -6.34 4.49 6.15
C ALA A 117 -5.37 4.60 4.95
N VAL A 118 -4.58 3.57 4.65
CA VAL A 118 -3.68 3.58 3.48
C VAL A 118 -4.44 3.63 2.14
N ILE A 119 -5.71 3.24 2.14
CA ILE A 119 -6.60 3.25 0.97
C ILE A 119 -7.39 4.57 0.89
N CYS A 120 -8.00 5.01 2.00
CA CYS A 120 -8.86 6.20 1.99
C CYS A 120 -8.11 7.52 2.24
N CYS A 121 -6.85 7.46 2.67
CA CYS A 121 -5.95 8.61 2.88
C CYS A 121 -4.56 8.33 2.28
N PRO A 122 -4.45 8.08 0.94
CA PRO A 122 -3.20 7.67 0.31
C PRO A 122 -2.22 8.84 0.19
N ALA A 123 -0.94 8.64 0.56
CA ALA A 123 0.07 9.69 0.50
C ALA A 123 0.71 9.90 -0.90
N PHE A 124 0.53 8.98 -1.83
CA PHE A 124 1.18 9.02 -3.15
C PHE A 124 0.80 10.22 -4.04
N GLY A 125 -0.25 10.97 -3.72
CA GLY A 125 -0.70 12.13 -4.49
C GLY A 125 0.38 13.19 -4.71
N ALA A 126 1.30 13.37 -3.75
CA ALA A 126 2.40 14.34 -3.86
C ALA A 126 3.64 13.79 -4.61
N ALA A 127 3.68 12.52 -4.99
CA ALA A 127 4.85 11.94 -5.67
C ALA A 127 5.22 12.65 -6.99
N GLY A 128 4.23 13.16 -7.72
CA GLY A 128 4.46 13.95 -8.94
C GLY A 128 5.06 15.35 -8.70
N LYS A 129 5.17 15.80 -7.45
CA LYS A 129 5.76 17.10 -7.10
C LYS A 129 7.29 17.03 -6.93
N VAL A 130 7.86 15.85 -6.75
CA VAL A 130 9.29 15.67 -6.43
C VAL A 130 10.21 15.69 -7.64
N GLY A 131 9.70 15.93 -8.86
CA GLY A 131 10.47 15.86 -10.10
C GLY A 131 10.38 14.49 -10.77
N SER A 132 11.44 14.08 -11.46
CA SER A 132 11.47 12.84 -12.24
C SER A 132 12.45 11.83 -11.65
N PHE A 133 12.02 10.58 -11.59
CA PHE A 133 12.85 9.44 -11.20
C PHE A 133 12.36 8.16 -11.90
N ASN A 134 13.19 7.12 -11.89
CA ASN A 134 12.81 5.83 -12.46
C ASN A 134 11.85 5.07 -11.53
N TRP A 135 10.57 5.03 -11.89
CA TRP A 135 9.52 4.33 -11.15
C TRP A 135 9.77 2.83 -10.96
N ALA A 136 10.53 2.20 -11.86
CA ALA A 136 10.90 0.79 -11.72
C ALA A 136 11.88 0.54 -10.58
N MET A 137 12.57 1.58 -10.12
CA MET A 137 13.52 1.52 -9.00
C MET A 137 12.88 1.85 -7.64
N LEU A 138 11.57 2.18 -7.64
CA LEU A 138 10.85 2.55 -6.43
C LEU A 138 10.54 1.32 -5.57
N LEU A 139 10.87 1.42 -4.29
CA LEU A 139 10.46 0.48 -3.25
C LEU A 139 9.66 1.25 -2.18
N HIS A 140 8.64 0.62 -1.64
CA HIS A 140 7.94 1.10 -0.46
C HIS A 140 8.81 0.80 0.77
N GLY A 141 9.38 1.82 1.39
CA GLY A 141 10.35 1.67 2.49
C GLY A 141 9.68 1.50 3.84
N SER A 142 8.70 2.35 4.16
CA SER A 142 7.94 2.28 5.42
C SER A 142 6.53 2.88 5.25
N GLN A 143 5.64 2.50 6.15
CA GLN A 143 4.29 3.02 6.24
C GLN A 143 3.94 3.35 7.70
N GLY A 144 3.43 4.56 7.89
CA GLY A 144 2.79 4.99 9.15
C GLY A 144 1.32 5.31 8.90
N VAL A 145 0.49 5.01 9.90
CA VAL A 145 -0.93 5.41 9.99
C VAL A 145 -1.17 5.98 11.37
N ARG A 146 -1.89 7.10 11.44
CA ARG A 146 -2.40 7.68 12.68
C ARG A 146 -3.88 8.03 12.52
N LEU A 147 -4.71 7.53 13.41
CA LEU A 147 -6.14 7.80 13.43
C LEU A 147 -6.50 8.71 14.60
N HIS A 148 -7.16 9.82 14.29
CA HIS A 148 -7.70 10.77 15.27
C HIS A 148 -9.15 10.42 15.65
N ALA A 149 -9.84 9.68 14.75
CA ALA A 149 -11.14 9.08 14.97
C ALA A 149 -11.22 7.70 14.29
N PRO A 150 -12.06 6.77 14.76
CA PRO A 150 -12.33 5.53 14.06
C PRO A 150 -12.88 5.79 12.65
N LEU A 151 -12.45 4.98 11.69
CA LEU A 151 -12.98 5.06 10.32
C LEU A 151 -14.37 4.41 10.28
N PRO A 152 -15.38 5.08 9.69
CA PRO A 152 -16.71 4.49 9.51
C PRO A 152 -16.70 3.45 8.38
N ALA A 153 -17.69 2.54 8.40
CA ALA A 153 -17.89 1.52 7.37
C ALA A 153 -18.03 2.13 5.96
N ALA A 154 -18.76 3.24 5.85
CA ALA A 154 -18.84 4.07 4.66
C ALA A 154 -18.54 5.52 5.03
N GLY A 155 -17.87 6.26 4.15
CA GLY A 155 -17.48 7.62 4.47
C GLY A 155 -16.79 8.36 3.33
N LYS A 156 -16.27 9.54 3.66
CA LYS A 156 -15.51 10.38 2.74
C LYS A 156 -14.45 11.18 3.50
N LEU A 157 -13.31 11.43 2.88
CA LEU A 157 -12.26 12.30 3.39
C LEU A 157 -11.81 13.27 2.31
N SER A 158 -11.58 14.52 2.71
CA SER A 158 -10.83 15.49 1.93
C SER A 158 -9.35 15.31 2.27
N VAL A 159 -8.56 14.84 1.30
CA VAL A 159 -7.16 14.47 1.50
C VAL A 159 -6.24 15.47 0.84
N VAL A 160 -5.31 16.03 1.60
CA VAL A 160 -4.18 16.83 1.12
C VAL A 160 -2.91 16.02 1.34
N THR A 161 -2.08 15.91 0.30
CA THR A 161 -0.79 15.22 0.39
C THR A 161 0.35 16.23 0.30
N GLU A 162 1.45 15.94 0.98
CA GLU A 162 2.61 16.80 1.15
C GLU A 162 3.89 16.00 0.90
N VAL A 163 4.87 16.60 0.26
CA VAL A 163 6.26 16.11 0.27
C VAL A 163 6.87 16.48 1.62
N ALA A 164 6.90 15.53 2.54
CA ALA A 164 7.32 15.79 3.92
C ALA A 164 8.84 15.87 4.07
N ASP A 165 9.60 15.11 3.28
CA ASP A 165 11.06 15.12 3.27
C ASP A 165 11.62 14.51 1.98
N ILE A 166 12.82 14.94 1.58
CA ILE A 166 13.61 14.39 0.48
C ILE A 166 15.05 14.27 0.92
N GLN A 167 15.62 13.07 0.88
CA GLN A 167 16.98 12.80 1.32
C GLN A 167 17.83 12.25 0.18
N ASP A 168 18.98 12.85 -0.05
CA ASP A 168 20.01 12.41 -0.98
C ASP A 168 21.07 11.58 -0.26
N LYS A 169 21.12 10.28 -0.51
CA LYS A 169 22.13 9.41 0.11
C LYS A 169 23.47 9.41 -0.63
N GLY A 170 23.61 10.27 -1.64
CA GLY A 170 24.81 10.45 -2.45
C GLY A 170 24.80 9.71 -3.78
N ALA A 171 25.71 10.09 -4.66
CA ALA A 171 25.76 9.57 -6.03
C ALA A 171 25.82 8.03 -6.08
N GLY A 172 24.98 7.43 -6.90
CA GLY A 172 24.84 5.98 -7.03
C GLY A 172 24.20 5.25 -5.84
N LYS A 173 23.80 5.99 -4.80
CA LYS A 173 23.04 5.47 -3.67
C LYS A 173 21.53 5.76 -3.87
N ASN A 174 20.74 5.61 -2.82
CA ASN A 174 19.31 5.79 -2.91
C ASN A 174 18.90 7.26 -2.71
N ALA A 175 17.79 7.66 -3.31
CA ALA A 175 16.99 8.77 -2.84
C ALA A 175 15.92 8.25 -1.88
N ILE A 176 15.60 9.03 -0.84
CA ILE A 176 14.49 8.74 0.08
C ILE A 176 13.49 9.89 -0.03
N ILE A 177 12.23 9.56 -0.26
CA ILE A 177 11.15 10.53 -0.36
C ILE A 177 10.10 10.16 0.68
N MET A 178 9.76 11.10 1.56
CA MET A 178 8.69 10.93 2.53
C MET A 178 7.47 11.74 2.10
N LEU A 179 6.35 11.05 1.97
CA LEU A 179 5.06 11.64 1.59
C LEU A 179 4.10 11.50 2.74
N ARG A 180 3.47 12.62 3.13
CA ARG A 180 2.42 12.64 4.16
C ARG A 180 1.07 12.92 3.51
N ALA A 181 0.02 12.25 3.97
CA ALA A 181 -1.35 12.64 3.69
C ALA A 181 -2.07 13.00 4.98
N ARG A 182 -2.97 13.97 4.89
CA ARG A 182 -3.90 14.36 5.93
C ARG A 182 -5.31 14.31 5.37
N GLY A 183 -6.12 13.42 5.94
CA GLY A 183 -7.51 13.22 5.60
C GLY A 183 -8.42 13.85 6.66
N SER A 184 -9.19 14.84 6.25
CA SER A 184 -10.15 15.54 7.11
C SER A 184 -11.56 15.26 6.66
N ASP A 185 -12.49 15.25 7.61
CA ASP A 185 -13.93 15.24 7.31
C ASP A 185 -14.28 16.49 6.49
N PRO A 186 -14.85 16.36 5.29
CA PRO A 186 -15.08 17.51 4.41
C PRO A 186 -16.20 18.45 4.89
N ASP A 187 -17.06 18.00 5.81
CA ASP A 187 -18.19 18.78 6.32
C ASP A 187 -17.79 19.56 7.57
N THR A 188 -16.93 19.00 8.42
CA THR A 188 -16.52 19.61 9.70
C THR A 188 -15.09 20.18 9.68
N GLY A 189 -14.24 19.73 8.75
CA GLY A 189 -12.83 20.05 8.71
C GLY A 189 -11.99 19.31 9.75
N ALA A 190 -12.59 18.43 10.57
CA ALA A 190 -11.88 17.68 11.60
C ALA A 190 -10.91 16.69 10.97
N LEU A 191 -9.66 16.67 11.47
CA LEU A 191 -8.66 15.69 11.05
C LEU A 191 -9.05 14.29 11.53
N VAL A 192 -9.13 13.34 10.62
CA VAL A 192 -9.56 11.95 10.89
C VAL A 192 -8.39 10.99 10.79
N ALA A 193 -7.59 11.10 9.74
CA ALA A 193 -6.49 10.17 9.47
C ALA A 193 -5.26 10.89 8.93
N GLU A 194 -4.09 10.41 9.30
CA GLU A 194 -2.82 10.77 8.66
C GLU A 194 -2.09 9.50 8.23
N THR A 195 -1.43 9.57 7.09
CA THR A 195 -0.51 8.51 6.64
C THR A 195 0.84 9.11 6.30
N LEU A 196 1.90 8.36 6.57
CA LEU A 196 3.27 8.69 6.21
C LEU A 196 3.87 7.53 5.43
N THR A 197 4.24 7.78 4.18
CA THR A 197 4.82 6.78 3.28
C THR A 197 6.24 7.16 2.95
N THR A 198 7.18 6.26 3.18
CA THR A 198 8.57 6.44 2.75
C THR A 198 8.82 5.64 1.48
N LEU A 199 9.26 6.32 0.44
CA LEU A 199 9.69 5.72 -0.81
C LEU A 199 11.23 5.69 -0.84
N VAL A 200 11.77 4.56 -1.28
CA VAL A 200 13.20 4.37 -1.53
C VAL A 200 13.40 4.22 -3.02
N ILE A 201 14.04 5.19 -3.66
CA ILE A 201 14.34 5.13 -5.09
C ILE A 201 15.80 4.69 -5.25
N ARG A 202 15.98 3.45 -5.69
CA ARG A 202 17.32 2.86 -5.79
C ARG A 202 18.16 3.52 -6.87
N GLY A 203 19.40 3.89 -6.52
CA GLY A 203 20.38 4.44 -7.47
C GLY A 203 20.14 5.89 -7.92
N GLU A 204 19.07 6.54 -7.44
CA GLU A 204 18.69 7.90 -7.87
C GLU A 204 19.20 9.01 -6.93
N GLY A 205 20.16 8.70 -6.02
CA GLY A 205 20.87 9.70 -5.23
C GLY A 205 21.93 10.44 -6.04
N GLY A 206 22.41 11.59 -5.51
CA GLY A 206 23.40 12.45 -6.16
C GLY A 206 22.80 13.66 -6.84
N PHE A 207 21.57 14.04 -6.47
CA PHE A 207 20.89 15.23 -7.00
C PHE A 207 21.19 16.50 -6.20
N GLY A 208 22.05 16.44 -5.14
CA GLY A 208 22.51 17.60 -4.39
C GLY A 208 21.61 18.01 -3.23
N GLY A 209 20.73 17.09 -2.78
CA GLY A 209 19.90 17.29 -1.58
C GLY A 209 20.64 16.97 -0.28
N GLU A 210 19.99 17.23 0.85
CA GLU A 210 20.51 16.90 2.18
C GLU A 210 20.49 15.36 2.40
N PRO A 211 21.48 14.79 3.12
CA PRO A 211 21.52 13.36 3.38
C PRO A 211 20.41 12.88 4.33
N GLY A 212 19.80 13.80 5.07
CA GLY A 212 18.78 13.54 6.07
C GLY A 212 19.25 12.60 7.19
N GLN A 213 18.37 12.35 8.15
CA GLN A 213 18.63 11.43 9.24
C GLN A 213 17.76 10.17 9.09
N ARG A 214 18.30 9.02 9.48
CA ARG A 214 17.50 7.83 9.63
C ARG A 214 16.63 7.98 10.90
N PRO A 215 15.31 7.71 10.83
CA PRO A 215 14.50 7.66 12.04
C PRO A 215 15.09 6.67 13.04
N VAL A 216 15.00 7.01 14.33
CA VAL A 216 15.42 6.11 15.39
C VAL A 216 14.44 4.93 15.41
N ALA A 217 14.97 3.72 15.23
CA ALA A 217 14.15 2.52 15.31
C ALA A 217 13.67 2.30 16.75
N PRO A 218 12.43 1.85 16.98
CA PRO A 218 11.97 1.47 18.30
C PRO A 218 12.81 0.27 18.81
N GLU A 219 13.15 0.29 20.08
CA GLU A 219 13.91 -0.78 20.69
C GLU A 219 13.00 -1.98 20.95
N ILE A 220 13.37 -3.14 20.43
CA ILE A 220 12.71 -4.41 20.75
C ILE A 220 13.27 -4.91 22.07
N PRO A 221 12.44 -5.15 23.10
CA PRO A 221 12.91 -5.64 24.40
C PRO A 221 13.64 -6.99 24.29
N ASP A 222 14.72 -7.15 25.03
CA ASP A 222 15.45 -8.42 25.13
C ASP A 222 14.72 -9.41 26.07
N ARG A 223 13.53 -9.80 25.66
CA ARG A 223 12.67 -10.80 26.30
C ARG A 223 11.74 -11.41 25.27
N GLU A 224 11.10 -12.52 25.64
CA GLU A 224 10.05 -13.09 24.81
C GLU A 224 8.91 -12.07 24.56
N PRO A 225 8.28 -12.09 23.36
CA PRO A 225 7.11 -11.26 23.09
C PRO A 225 5.96 -11.63 24.02
N ASP A 226 5.14 -10.64 24.34
CA ASP A 226 3.92 -10.84 25.13
C ASP A 226 2.86 -11.64 24.35
N ALA A 227 2.90 -11.52 23.01
CA ALA A 227 2.04 -12.29 22.12
C ALA A 227 2.72 -12.59 20.79
N ARG A 228 2.32 -13.71 20.18
CA ARG A 228 2.61 -14.06 18.78
C ARG A 228 1.31 -14.45 18.09
N VAL A 229 0.98 -13.72 17.04
CA VAL A 229 -0.22 -13.96 16.24
C VAL A 229 0.21 -14.43 14.86
N ALA A 230 -0.13 -15.67 14.52
CA ALA A 230 0.18 -16.28 13.24
C ALA A 230 -1.06 -16.29 12.33
N LEU A 231 -0.96 -15.66 11.17
CA LEU A 231 -2.04 -15.52 10.19
C LEU A 231 -1.56 -16.09 8.84
N PRO A 232 -2.15 -17.20 8.37
CA PRO A 232 -1.81 -17.74 7.06
C PRO A 232 -2.33 -16.83 5.95
N THR A 233 -1.53 -16.63 4.90
CA THR A 233 -1.97 -15.97 3.69
C THR A 233 -2.49 -16.99 2.69
N ARG A 234 -3.42 -16.59 1.81
CA ARG A 234 -3.93 -17.41 0.72
C ARG A 234 -3.02 -17.28 -0.51
N GLU A 235 -2.99 -18.29 -1.36
CA GLU A 235 -2.27 -18.21 -2.65
C GLU A 235 -2.84 -17.12 -3.57
N ASP A 236 -4.14 -16.83 -3.48
CA ASP A 236 -4.83 -15.78 -4.22
C ASP A 236 -4.96 -14.45 -3.46
N GLN A 237 -4.31 -14.29 -2.30
CA GLN A 237 -4.40 -13.10 -1.46
C GLN A 237 -4.09 -11.81 -2.21
N PRO A 238 -3.03 -11.71 -3.04
CA PRO A 238 -2.73 -10.50 -3.80
C PRO A 238 -3.82 -10.16 -4.82
N LEU A 239 -4.52 -11.18 -5.36
CA LEU A 239 -5.59 -10.97 -6.33
C LEU A 239 -6.84 -10.36 -5.68
N ILE A 240 -7.08 -10.65 -4.40
CA ILE A 240 -8.14 -10.01 -3.62
C ILE A 240 -7.70 -8.59 -3.22
N TYR A 241 -6.51 -8.45 -2.61
CA TYR A 241 -6.01 -7.16 -2.12
C TYR A 241 -5.93 -6.09 -3.22
N ARG A 242 -5.46 -6.46 -4.44
CA ARG A 242 -5.35 -5.50 -5.55
C ARG A 242 -6.67 -4.84 -5.95
N LEU A 243 -7.81 -5.41 -5.55
CA LEU A 243 -9.13 -4.82 -5.79
C LEU A 243 -9.38 -3.58 -4.93
N SER A 244 -8.62 -3.40 -3.85
CA SER A 244 -8.64 -2.18 -3.03
C SER A 244 -7.87 -1.00 -3.66
N GLY A 245 -7.23 -1.18 -4.85
CA GLY A 245 -6.66 -0.05 -5.61
C GLY A 245 -5.32 -0.31 -6.26
N ASP A 246 -4.40 -1.02 -5.62
CA ASP A 246 -3.08 -1.28 -6.18
C ASP A 246 -3.10 -2.41 -7.21
N ARG A 247 -3.04 -2.03 -8.48
CA ARG A 247 -3.09 -2.93 -9.63
C ARG A 247 -1.71 -3.24 -10.23
N ASN A 248 -0.62 -3.00 -9.49
CA ASN A 248 0.74 -3.28 -9.95
C ASN A 248 0.87 -4.77 -10.37
N PRO A 249 1.30 -5.06 -11.62
CA PRO A 249 1.42 -6.42 -12.13
C PRO A 249 2.46 -7.27 -11.38
N LEU A 250 3.39 -6.67 -10.63
CA LEU A 250 4.31 -7.36 -9.74
C LEU A 250 3.61 -8.34 -8.79
N HIS A 251 2.36 -8.05 -8.44
CA HIS A 251 1.58 -8.81 -7.48
C HIS A 251 0.59 -9.79 -8.11
N SER A 252 0.54 -9.86 -9.46
CA SER A 252 -0.47 -10.68 -10.15
C SER A 252 0.00 -11.35 -11.43
N ASP A 253 1.07 -10.85 -12.07
CA ASP A 253 1.56 -11.37 -13.34
C ASP A 253 2.88 -12.12 -13.15
N PRO A 254 2.89 -13.47 -13.36
CA PRO A 254 4.11 -14.27 -13.23
C PRO A 254 5.24 -13.85 -14.17
N TRP A 255 4.90 -13.40 -15.39
CA TRP A 255 5.88 -12.93 -16.35
C TRP A 255 6.56 -11.64 -15.83
N PHE A 256 5.75 -10.67 -15.40
CA PHE A 256 6.28 -9.43 -14.86
C PHE A 256 7.16 -9.66 -13.62
N ALA A 257 6.68 -10.48 -12.69
CA ALA A 257 7.41 -10.81 -11.46
C ALA A 257 8.77 -11.44 -11.77
N LYS A 258 8.81 -12.39 -12.71
CA LYS A 258 10.03 -13.13 -13.05
C LYS A 258 10.96 -12.35 -13.96
N GLU A 259 10.48 -11.90 -15.11
CA GLU A 259 11.34 -11.37 -16.17
C GLU A 259 11.75 -9.90 -15.92
N LEU A 260 10.89 -9.11 -15.26
CA LEU A 260 11.17 -7.69 -15.02
C LEU A 260 11.63 -7.41 -13.58
N ALA A 261 11.03 -8.08 -12.59
CA ALA A 261 11.32 -7.81 -11.18
C ALA A 261 12.29 -8.80 -10.54
N GLY A 262 12.60 -9.94 -11.19
CA GLY A 262 13.58 -10.93 -10.72
C GLY A 262 13.09 -11.81 -9.56
N PHE A 263 11.76 -11.87 -9.32
CA PHE A 263 11.16 -12.77 -8.33
C PHE A 263 10.71 -14.08 -8.98
N PRO A 264 10.76 -15.22 -8.26
CA PRO A 264 10.36 -16.51 -8.82
C PRO A 264 8.85 -16.61 -9.14
N LYS A 265 8.01 -15.82 -8.48
CA LYS A 265 6.57 -15.71 -8.66
C LYS A 265 6.08 -14.35 -8.18
N PRO A 266 4.82 -13.93 -8.46
CA PRO A 266 4.25 -12.72 -7.89
C PRO A 266 4.39 -12.69 -6.37
N ILE A 267 4.71 -11.52 -5.84
CA ILE A 267 4.83 -11.28 -4.39
C ILE A 267 3.59 -10.60 -3.83
N MET A 268 3.38 -10.67 -2.53
CA MET A 268 2.32 -9.90 -1.87
C MET A 268 2.65 -8.41 -1.89
N HIS A 269 1.60 -7.57 -1.91
CA HIS A 269 1.76 -6.14 -1.67
C HIS A 269 2.33 -5.90 -0.26
N GLY A 270 3.28 -4.99 -0.14
CA GLY A 270 3.79 -4.60 1.18
C GLY A 270 2.66 -4.13 2.12
N LEU A 271 1.74 -3.29 1.61
CA LEU A 271 0.59 -2.82 2.37
C LEU A 271 -0.42 -3.93 2.72
N CYS A 272 -0.49 -5.02 1.96
CA CYS A 272 -1.24 -6.21 2.35
C CYS A 272 -0.60 -6.86 3.60
N THR A 273 0.71 -7.07 3.59
CA THR A 273 1.47 -7.58 4.76
C THR A 273 1.29 -6.68 5.98
N TYR A 274 1.35 -5.36 5.78
CA TYR A 274 1.06 -4.37 6.82
C TYR A 274 -0.36 -4.50 7.38
N GLY A 275 -1.35 -4.72 6.52
CA GLY A 275 -2.75 -4.95 6.91
C GLY A 275 -2.96 -6.24 7.72
N PHE A 276 -2.26 -7.33 7.38
CA PHE A 276 -2.23 -8.55 8.20
C PHE A 276 -1.69 -8.28 9.61
N SER A 277 -0.58 -7.55 9.71
CA SER A 277 -0.04 -7.15 11.01
C SER A 277 -0.99 -6.25 11.76
N GLY A 278 -1.68 -5.33 11.07
CA GLY A 278 -2.73 -4.49 11.67
C GLY A 278 -3.87 -5.31 12.28
N ARG A 279 -4.30 -6.40 11.62
CA ARG A 279 -5.30 -7.32 12.20
C ARG A 279 -4.78 -7.99 13.47
N ALA A 280 -3.54 -8.49 13.44
CA ALA A 280 -2.92 -9.09 14.62
C ALA A 280 -2.85 -8.12 15.81
N LEU A 281 -2.50 -6.84 15.54
CA LEU A 281 -2.45 -5.78 16.54
C LEU A 281 -3.84 -5.44 17.10
N VAL A 282 -4.86 -5.37 16.25
CA VAL A 282 -6.25 -5.12 16.69
C VAL A 282 -6.75 -6.28 17.56
N ALA A 283 -6.51 -7.52 17.15
CA ALA A 283 -6.92 -8.69 17.92
C ALA A 283 -6.27 -8.72 19.32
N GLU A 284 -4.96 -8.45 19.39
CA GLU A 284 -4.19 -8.65 20.64
C GLU A 284 -4.18 -7.41 21.54
N LEU A 285 -4.12 -6.20 20.99
CA LEU A 285 -4.02 -4.96 21.76
C LEU A 285 -5.37 -4.25 21.91
N GLY A 286 -6.24 -4.41 20.92
CA GLY A 286 -7.58 -3.83 20.90
C GLY A 286 -8.68 -4.78 21.39
N ASN A 287 -8.37 -6.02 21.77
CA ASN A 287 -9.37 -7.05 22.07
C ASN A 287 -10.44 -7.19 20.96
N GLY A 288 -10.04 -7.05 19.70
CA GLY A 288 -10.95 -7.06 18.55
C GLY A 288 -11.59 -5.70 18.22
N GLU A 289 -11.40 -4.69 19.05
CA GLU A 289 -11.93 -3.34 18.82
C GLU A 289 -10.96 -2.51 17.97
N ALA A 290 -11.31 -2.30 16.71
CA ALA A 290 -10.46 -1.56 15.74
C ALA A 290 -10.16 -0.13 16.20
N GLY A 291 -11.15 0.55 16.81
CA GLY A 291 -11.00 1.91 17.31
C GLY A 291 -10.04 2.05 18.49
N ALA A 292 -9.62 0.96 19.11
CA ALA A 292 -8.61 0.99 20.15
C ALA A 292 -7.22 1.27 19.59
N VAL A 293 -6.87 0.78 18.41
CA VAL A 293 -5.56 1.01 17.78
C VAL A 293 -5.56 2.34 17.03
N THR A 294 -4.70 3.26 17.46
CA THR A 294 -4.69 4.65 16.96
C THR A 294 -3.49 5.00 16.10
N SER A 295 -2.38 4.27 16.22
CA SER A 295 -1.20 4.48 15.38
C SER A 295 -0.51 3.15 15.10
N ILE A 296 -0.03 2.97 13.88
CA ILE A 296 0.79 1.83 13.47
C ILE A 296 1.88 2.35 12.54
N ASP A 297 3.13 2.08 12.86
CA ASP A 297 4.28 2.37 12.01
C ASP A 297 5.06 1.07 11.76
N ALA A 298 5.56 0.87 10.54
CA ALA A 298 6.44 -0.26 10.24
C ALA A 298 7.31 0.01 9.00
N ARG A 299 8.47 -0.64 8.95
CA ARG A 299 9.40 -0.64 7.83
C ARG A 299 9.35 -1.99 7.11
N PHE A 300 9.27 -1.93 5.77
CA PHE A 300 9.33 -3.11 4.91
C PHE A 300 10.76 -3.56 4.71
N THR A 301 11.02 -4.87 4.77
CA THR A 301 12.38 -5.41 4.65
C THR A 301 12.55 -6.44 3.56
N LYS A 302 11.73 -7.46 3.54
CA LYS A 302 11.80 -8.55 2.56
C LYS A 302 10.43 -8.84 1.95
N PRO A 303 10.38 -9.41 0.73
CA PRO A 303 9.12 -9.78 0.09
C PRO A 303 8.44 -10.92 0.85
N VAL A 304 7.11 -10.97 0.71
CA VAL A 304 6.25 -12.07 1.15
C VAL A 304 5.68 -12.75 -0.09
N PHE A 305 5.70 -14.08 -0.09
CA PHE A 305 5.06 -14.87 -1.15
C PHE A 305 3.67 -15.33 -0.71
N PRO A 306 2.69 -15.33 -1.63
CA PRO A 306 1.37 -15.90 -1.35
C PRO A 306 1.48 -17.35 -0.86
N GLY A 307 0.66 -17.70 0.15
CA GLY A 307 0.67 -19.02 0.81
C GLY A 307 1.57 -19.10 2.05
N GLU A 308 2.40 -18.08 2.32
CA GLU A 308 3.20 -18.03 3.56
C GLU A 308 2.36 -17.60 4.76
N THR A 309 2.81 -18.00 5.94
CA THR A 309 2.23 -17.57 7.22
C THR A 309 2.97 -16.34 7.74
N LEU A 310 2.23 -15.30 8.10
CA LEU A 310 2.75 -14.09 8.74
C LEU A 310 2.59 -14.21 10.25
N THR A 311 3.70 -14.18 10.98
CA THR A 311 3.72 -14.21 12.45
C THR A 311 4.13 -12.84 12.97
N THR A 312 3.20 -12.14 13.61
CA THR A 312 3.45 -10.86 14.28
C THR A 312 3.77 -11.11 15.76
N SER A 313 5.00 -10.77 16.16
CA SER A 313 5.46 -10.80 17.55
C SER A 313 5.31 -9.40 18.15
N ILE A 314 4.71 -9.31 19.34
CA ILE A 314 4.27 -8.05 19.96
C ILE A 314 4.85 -7.96 21.38
N TRP A 315 5.44 -6.81 21.73
CA TRP A 315 5.95 -6.47 23.06
C TRP A 315 5.27 -5.20 23.55
N ARG A 316 4.51 -5.29 24.65
CA ARG A 316 3.96 -4.12 25.34
C ARG A 316 5.11 -3.42 26.08
N THR A 317 5.33 -2.14 25.82
CA THR A 317 6.43 -1.36 26.41
C THR A 317 5.97 -0.44 27.51
N GLU A 318 4.92 0.33 27.25
CA GLU A 318 4.28 1.26 28.18
C GLU A 318 2.75 1.12 28.08
N PRO A 319 1.96 1.62 29.04
CA PRO A 319 0.52 1.69 28.88
C PRO A 319 0.13 2.39 27.57
N GLY A 320 -0.64 1.73 26.72
CA GLY A 320 -1.05 2.24 25.43
C GLY A 320 0.03 2.21 24.34
N LYS A 321 1.19 1.59 24.56
CA LYS A 321 2.25 1.46 23.55
C LYS A 321 2.81 0.04 23.49
N ALA A 322 3.10 -0.38 22.28
CA ALA A 322 3.81 -1.63 22.02
C ALA A 322 4.74 -1.49 20.81
N VAL A 323 5.69 -2.39 20.72
CA VAL A 323 6.52 -2.57 19.51
C VAL A 323 6.25 -3.96 18.94
N PHE A 324 6.48 -4.10 17.63
CA PHE A 324 6.24 -5.38 16.97
C PHE A 324 7.20 -5.60 15.81
N ARG A 325 7.31 -6.84 15.39
CA ARG A 325 7.91 -7.25 14.12
C ARG A 325 7.07 -8.37 13.51
N THR A 326 7.16 -8.52 12.20
CA THR A 326 6.45 -9.60 11.50
C THR A 326 7.44 -10.42 10.70
N GLU A 327 7.34 -11.73 10.83
CA GLU A 327 8.10 -12.72 10.08
C GLU A 327 7.17 -13.47 9.13
N ALA A 328 7.67 -13.76 7.93
CA ALA A 328 7.02 -14.69 7.01
C ALA A 328 7.72 -16.04 7.09
N SER A 329 6.96 -17.13 7.15
CA SER A 329 7.45 -18.50 7.12
C SER A 329 6.60 -19.37 6.22
N GLY A 330 7.19 -20.45 5.70
CA GLY A 330 6.54 -21.43 4.82
C GLY A 330 7.32 -21.72 3.55
N ALA A 331 6.89 -22.73 2.79
CA ALA A 331 7.63 -23.44 1.74
C ALA A 331 8.06 -22.60 0.51
N SER A 332 8.02 -21.28 0.54
CA SER A 332 8.16 -20.49 -0.70
C SER A 332 9.11 -19.30 -0.62
N GLY A 333 9.93 -19.19 0.41
CA GLY A 333 10.98 -18.17 0.46
C GLY A 333 11.99 -18.33 -0.70
N PRO A 334 12.52 -17.24 -1.28
CA PRO A 334 13.44 -17.32 -2.41
C PRO A 334 14.75 -18.04 -2.07
N ASP A 335 15.11 -18.11 -0.80
CA ASP A 335 16.30 -18.74 -0.26
C ASP A 335 16.03 -20.07 0.46
N GLY A 336 14.75 -20.54 0.47
CA GLY A 336 14.34 -21.76 1.17
C GLY A 336 14.44 -21.65 2.70
N SER A 337 14.62 -20.44 3.27
CA SER A 337 14.64 -20.23 4.70
C SER A 337 13.23 -20.31 5.28
N ASP A 338 13.10 -20.96 6.45
CA ASP A 338 11.80 -21.20 7.10
C ASP A 338 11.18 -19.93 7.68
N ALA A 339 11.99 -18.91 8.00
CA ALA A 339 11.48 -17.64 8.55
C ALA A 339 12.39 -16.47 8.17
N ARG A 340 11.75 -15.33 7.86
CA ARG A 340 12.45 -14.07 7.60
C ARG A 340 11.64 -12.87 8.04
N LEU A 341 12.32 -11.86 8.56
CA LEU A 341 11.68 -10.58 8.90
C LEU A 341 11.20 -9.90 7.62
N VAL A 342 9.93 -9.49 7.62
CA VAL A 342 9.27 -8.79 6.51
C VAL A 342 8.77 -7.40 6.90
N LEU A 343 8.44 -7.20 8.19
CA LEU A 343 8.23 -5.90 8.81
C LEU A 343 9.10 -5.77 10.05
N GLU A 344 9.82 -4.66 10.12
CA GLU A 344 10.66 -4.25 11.25
C GLU A 344 10.33 -2.84 11.70
N ASP A 345 10.98 -2.40 12.77
CA ASP A 345 10.83 -1.08 13.36
C ASP A 345 9.34 -0.77 13.67
N GLY A 346 8.58 -1.83 14.00
CA GLY A 346 7.16 -1.74 14.26
C GLY A 346 6.86 -1.04 15.59
N ALA A 347 6.03 0.01 15.54
CA ALA A 347 5.51 0.72 16.71
C ALA A 347 3.99 0.85 16.59
N VAL A 348 3.30 0.76 17.73
CA VAL A 348 1.85 0.86 17.79
C VAL A 348 1.42 1.63 19.03
N GLU A 349 0.47 2.54 18.87
CA GLU A 349 -0.22 3.20 19.96
C GLU A 349 -1.68 2.73 19.99
N TYR A 350 -2.18 2.49 21.21
CA TYR A 350 -3.55 2.00 21.41
C TYR A 350 -4.15 2.54 22.72
N ARG A 351 -5.46 2.57 22.79
CA ARG A 351 -6.21 2.97 23.99
C ARG A 351 -6.27 1.79 24.96
N THR A 352 -5.96 2.03 26.23
CA THR A 352 -6.05 1.03 27.31
C THR A 352 -7.39 1.12 28.04
#